data_42cc2b2d8727e6c52477c3beb24efc9b
#
_entry.id   42cc2b2d8727e6c52477c3beb24efc9b
#
_cell.length_a   1.000
_cell.length_b   1.000
_cell.length_c   1.000
_cell.angle_alpha   90.00
_cell.angle_beta   90.00
_cell.angle_gamma   90.00
#
_symmetry.space_group_name_H-M   'P 1'
#
loop_
_entity.id
_entity.type
_entity.pdbx_description
1 polymer ?
#
loop_
_entity_poly.entity_id
_entity_poly.type
_entity_poly.pdbx_seq_one_letter_code
_entity_poly.pdbx_strand_id
1 'polypeptide(L)'
;MMGEQDLNPLGFHRHPPGRRMPSMMSPTAVLRDGAPELVLGSAGSNRIRSAILQTIIRVVDDGLQAGDAVDAPRVHFEDGIVYAEPGIDTVPLERAGRAIGRFRELNLFFGGVQAAARDSRGRLSGGGDPRRGGAALVVEA
;
A
#
# COMPACT_ATOMS: atom_id res chain seq x y z
N MET A 1 2.14 0.55 16.39
CA MET A 1 3.17 -0.45 16.74
C MET A 1 2.95 -1.03 18.13
N MET A 2 3.00 -0.25 19.20
CA MET A 2 2.78 -0.80 20.56
C MET A 2 1.37 -1.37 20.77
N GLY A 3 0.38 -0.93 20.02
CA GLY A 3 -1.00 -1.41 20.08
C GLY A 3 -1.39 -2.47 19.05
N GLU A 4 -0.43 -2.93 18.23
CA GLU A 4 -0.71 -3.93 17.18
C GLU A 4 -0.45 -5.33 17.71
N GLN A 5 -1.52 -6.08 17.91
CA GLN A 5 -1.46 -7.42 18.52
C GLN A 5 -0.60 -8.39 17.72
N ASP A 6 -0.69 -8.35 16.40
CA ASP A 6 0.07 -9.22 15.48
C ASP A 6 1.59 -9.05 15.61
N LEU A 7 2.03 -7.88 16.06
CA LEU A 7 3.44 -7.59 16.32
C LEU A 7 3.89 -7.94 17.73
N ASN A 8 2.97 -8.41 18.57
CA ASN A 8 3.22 -8.73 19.96
C ASN A 8 2.82 -10.18 20.29
N PRO A 9 3.44 -11.19 19.65
CA PRO A 9 3.04 -12.60 19.81
C PRO A 9 3.16 -13.12 21.24
N LEU A 10 3.96 -12.47 22.07
CA LEU A 10 4.09 -12.78 23.51
C LEU A 10 3.12 -11.97 24.38
N GLY A 11 2.30 -11.13 23.79
CA GLY A 11 1.43 -10.16 24.47
C GLY A 11 2.07 -8.78 24.63
N PHE A 12 1.23 -7.78 24.92
CA PHE A 12 1.67 -6.39 25.10
C PHE A 12 2.64 -6.25 26.29
N HIS A 13 3.58 -5.34 26.16
CA HIS A 13 4.60 -5.02 27.19
C HIS A 13 5.51 -6.19 27.59
N ARG A 14 5.63 -7.22 26.74
CA ARG A 14 6.43 -8.42 26.98
C ARG A 14 7.80 -8.43 26.30
N HIS A 15 8.14 -7.38 25.57
CA HIS A 15 9.45 -7.29 24.92
C HIS A 15 10.55 -7.03 25.95
N PRO A 16 11.62 -7.84 25.96
CA PRO A 16 12.77 -7.60 26.83
C PRO A 16 13.42 -6.24 26.52
N PRO A 17 13.96 -5.54 27.53
CA PRO A 17 14.73 -4.33 27.32
C PRO A 17 15.90 -4.52 26.34
N GLY A 18 16.17 -3.52 25.49
CA GLY A 18 17.24 -3.57 24.49
C GLY A 18 16.89 -4.33 23.20
N ARG A 19 15.71 -4.96 23.09
CA ARG A 19 15.23 -5.56 21.85
C ARG A 19 14.55 -4.53 20.95
N ARG A 20 14.76 -4.64 19.64
CA ARG A 20 14.02 -3.85 18.67
C ARG A 20 12.56 -4.26 18.66
N MET A 21 11.67 -3.28 18.67
CA MET A 21 10.25 -3.53 18.48
C MET A 21 9.98 -3.93 17.03
N PRO A 22 9.12 -4.94 16.80
CA PRO A 22 8.63 -5.22 15.46
C PRO A 22 7.82 -4.04 14.89
N SER A 23 7.82 -3.91 13.58
CA SER A 23 7.09 -2.86 12.85
C SER A 23 6.54 -3.41 11.55
N MET A 24 5.33 -3.00 11.18
CA MET A 24 4.76 -3.26 9.86
C MET A 24 5.22 -2.24 8.80
N MET A 25 5.92 -1.20 9.21
CA MET A 25 6.45 -0.20 8.28
C MET A 25 7.43 -0.88 7.32
N SER A 26 7.16 -0.75 6.04
CA SER A 26 7.88 -1.42 4.95
C SER A 26 8.27 -0.39 3.89
N PRO A 27 9.25 0.49 4.18
CA PRO A 27 9.79 1.36 3.14
C PRO A 27 10.39 0.48 2.04
N THR A 28 9.98 0.72 0.80
CA THR A 28 10.28 -0.17 -0.32
C THR A 28 10.92 0.61 -1.46
N ALA A 29 11.94 0.02 -2.07
CA ALA A 29 12.53 0.50 -3.31
C ALA A 29 12.54 -0.64 -4.34
N VAL A 30 12.05 -0.36 -5.54
CA VAL A 30 12.14 -1.23 -6.70
C VAL A 30 13.26 -0.69 -7.57
N LEU A 31 14.18 -1.57 -7.96
CA LEU A 31 15.32 -1.23 -8.80
C LEU A 31 15.16 -1.88 -10.18
N ARG A 32 15.49 -1.13 -11.22
CA ARG A 32 15.67 -1.62 -12.59
C ARG A 32 17.10 -1.34 -13.01
N ASP A 33 17.83 -2.38 -13.40
CA ASP A 33 19.24 -2.30 -13.81
C ASP A 33 20.13 -1.57 -12.78
N GLY A 34 19.86 -1.80 -11.48
CA GLY A 34 20.60 -1.22 -10.38
C GLY A 34 20.23 0.23 -10.02
N ALA A 35 19.30 0.86 -10.74
CA ALA A 35 18.81 2.21 -10.46
C ALA A 35 17.40 2.20 -9.87
N PRO A 36 17.07 3.13 -8.96
CA PRO A 36 15.69 3.24 -8.42
C PRO A 36 14.69 3.56 -9.53
N GLU A 37 13.69 2.71 -9.68
CA GLU A 37 12.53 2.89 -10.56
C GLU A 37 11.32 3.40 -9.77
N LEU A 38 11.09 2.84 -8.57
CA LEU A 38 9.99 3.21 -7.71
C LEU A 38 10.44 3.17 -6.25
N VAL A 39 10.13 4.22 -5.50
CA VAL A 39 10.32 4.27 -4.04
C VAL A 39 8.97 4.57 -3.42
N LEU A 40 8.57 3.79 -2.42
CA LEU A 40 7.26 3.97 -1.82
C LEU A 40 7.24 3.52 -0.36
N GLY A 41 6.26 4.03 0.35
CA GLY A 41 5.89 3.61 1.69
C GLY A 41 4.41 3.79 1.91
N SER A 42 3.88 3.18 2.95
CA SER A 42 2.47 3.26 3.29
C SER A 42 2.26 3.37 4.79
N ALA A 43 1.11 3.88 5.18
CA ALA A 43 0.56 3.80 6.53
C ALA A 43 -0.73 2.97 6.50
N GLY A 44 -1.12 2.32 7.63
CA GLY A 44 -2.39 1.61 7.71
C GLY A 44 -2.31 0.21 8.31
N SER A 45 -1.34 -0.06 9.17
CA SER A 45 -1.21 -1.35 9.89
C SER A 45 -1.17 -2.53 8.90
N ASN A 46 -1.99 -3.55 9.06
CA ASN A 46 -2.04 -4.75 8.21
C ASN A 46 -2.26 -4.42 6.71
N ARG A 47 -2.89 -3.28 6.40
CA ARG A 47 -3.17 -2.85 5.02
C ARG A 47 -1.95 -2.30 4.29
N ILE A 48 -0.86 -1.98 5.00
CA ILE A 48 0.42 -1.55 4.39
C ILE A 48 0.87 -2.53 3.31
N ARG A 49 0.81 -3.83 3.57
CA ARG A 49 1.22 -4.89 2.63
C ARG A 49 0.44 -4.84 1.32
N SER A 50 -0.89 -4.81 1.41
CA SER A 50 -1.76 -4.80 0.23
C SER A 50 -1.62 -3.51 -0.55
N ALA A 51 -1.49 -2.38 0.13
CA ALA A 51 -1.33 -1.07 -0.49
C ALA A 51 -0.02 -0.98 -1.27
N ILE A 52 1.10 -1.38 -0.67
CA ILE A 52 2.42 -1.40 -1.32
C ILE A 52 2.41 -2.36 -2.51
N LEU A 53 1.97 -3.62 -2.32
CA LEU A 53 1.96 -4.64 -3.37
C LEU A 53 1.17 -4.19 -4.60
N GLN A 54 -0.06 -3.70 -4.41
CA GLN A 54 -0.91 -3.27 -5.51
C GLN A 54 -0.33 -2.05 -6.24
N THR A 55 0.30 -1.12 -5.52
CA THR A 55 0.96 0.02 -6.15
C THR A 55 2.18 -0.43 -6.97
N ILE A 56 2.98 -1.38 -6.48
CA ILE A 56 4.12 -1.93 -7.24
C ILE A 56 3.63 -2.58 -8.54
N ILE A 57 2.65 -3.48 -8.48
CA ILE A 57 2.09 -4.16 -9.65
C ILE A 57 1.63 -3.13 -10.69
N ARG A 58 0.90 -2.11 -10.27
CA ARG A 58 0.38 -1.07 -11.18
C ARG A 58 1.48 -0.24 -11.85
N VAL A 59 2.53 0.09 -11.13
CA VAL A 59 3.65 0.86 -11.72
C VAL A 59 4.53 -0.05 -12.59
N VAL A 60 4.90 -1.23 -12.09
CA VAL A 60 5.91 -2.08 -12.72
C VAL A 60 5.31 -2.94 -13.85
N ASP A 61 4.17 -3.56 -13.60
CA ASP A 61 3.56 -4.52 -14.53
C ASP A 61 2.55 -3.83 -15.45
N ASP A 62 1.70 -2.94 -14.93
CA ASP A 62 0.68 -2.23 -15.71
C ASP A 62 1.20 -0.92 -16.34
N GLY A 63 2.37 -0.45 -15.94
CA GLY A 63 3.01 0.76 -16.50
C GLY A 63 2.34 2.08 -16.11
N LEU A 64 1.55 2.12 -15.03
CA LEU A 64 0.90 3.34 -14.58
C LEU A 64 1.90 4.34 -14.00
N GLN A 65 1.59 5.64 -14.12
CA GLN A 65 2.30 6.68 -13.39
C GLN A 65 2.06 6.53 -11.89
N ALA A 66 3.01 6.99 -11.05
CA ALA A 66 2.92 6.82 -9.60
C ALA A 66 1.63 7.39 -8.99
N GLY A 67 1.15 8.54 -9.48
CA GLY A 67 -0.10 9.14 -9.05
C GLY A 67 -1.31 8.25 -9.32
N ASP A 68 -1.46 7.81 -10.58
CA ASP A 68 -2.57 6.94 -11.00
C ASP A 68 -2.57 5.61 -10.25
N ALA A 69 -1.38 5.04 -10.01
CA ALA A 69 -1.22 3.80 -9.27
C ALA A 69 -1.62 3.93 -7.78
N VAL A 70 -1.33 5.09 -7.19
CA VAL A 70 -1.71 5.42 -5.81
C VAL A 70 -3.21 5.68 -5.68
N ASP A 71 -3.80 6.38 -6.65
CA ASP A 71 -5.24 6.73 -6.63
C ASP A 71 -6.14 5.54 -6.95
N ALA A 72 -5.63 4.56 -7.68
CA ALA A 72 -6.40 3.41 -8.12
C ALA A 72 -7.05 2.63 -6.95
N PRO A 73 -8.26 2.08 -7.16
CA PRO A 73 -9.00 1.32 -6.16
C PRO A 73 -8.19 0.16 -5.59
N ARG A 74 -8.38 -0.14 -4.32
CA ARG A 74 -7.66 -1.21 -3.60
C ARG A 74 -8.59 -2.30 -3.10
N VAL A 75 -8.01 -3.48 -2.97
CA VAL A 75 -8.58 -4.63 -2.31
C VAL A 75 -7.69 -5.05 -1.14
N HIS A 76 -8.29 -5.54 -0.07
CA HIS A 76 -7.57 -6.08 1.08
C HIS A 76 -8.29 -7.30 1.64
N PHE A 77 -7.53 -8.33 2.00
CA PHE A 77 -8.06 -9.53 2.66
C PHE A 77 -7.62 -9.55 4.12
N GLU A 78 -8.59 -9.63 5.03
CA GLU A 78 -8.36 -9.74 6.47
C GLU A 78 -9.52 -10.50 7.10
N ASP A 79 -9.23 -11.39 8.04
CA ASP A 79 -10.22 -12.15 8.84
C ASP A 79 -11.30 -12.87 8.01
N GLY A 80 -10.90 -13.45 6.88
CA GLY A 80 -11.81 -14.21 6.01
C GLY A 80 -12.67 -13.35 5.07
N ILE A 81 -12.56 -12.03 5.14
CA ILE A 81 -13.34 -11.07 4.34
C ILE A 81 -12.41 -10.39 3.33
N VAL A 82 -12.87 -10.27 2.09
CA VAL A 82 -12.25 -9.43 1.07
C VAL A 82 -12.92 -8.06 1.10
N TYR A 83 -12.20 -7.07 1.54
CA TYR A 83 -12.63 -5.66 1.50
C TYR A 83 -12.25 -5.06 0.15
N ALA A 84 -13.17 -4.31 -0.48
CA ALA A 84 -12.96 -3.72 -1.80
C ALA A 84 -13.46 -2.29 -1.87
N GLU A 85 -12.68 -1.41 -2.49
CA GLU A 85 -13.09 -0.06 -2.87
C GLU A 85 -13.95 -0.08 -4.15
N PRO A 86 -14.68 1.01 -4.44
CA PRO A 86 -15.43 1.15 -5.69
C PRO A 86 -14.51 0.97 -6.90
N GLY A 87 -14.98 0.28 -7.93
CA GLY A 87 -14.22 -0.01 -9.15
C GLY A 87 -13.52 -1.36 -9.16
N ILE A 88 -13.47 -2.08 -8.04
CA ILE A 88 -12.98 -3.47 -7.99
C ILE A 88 -14.08 -4.43 -8.45
N ASP A 89 -13.81 -5.26 -9.47
CA ASP A 89 -14.69 -6.39 -9.82
C ASP A 89 -14.58 -7.50 -8.78
N THR A 90 -15.63 -7.62 -7.97
CA THR A 90 -15.70 -8.65 -6.91
C THR A 90 -16.45 -9.90 -7.33
N VAL A 91 -17.09 -9.93 -8.52
CA VAL A 91 -17.91 -11.05 -8.98
C VAL A 91 -17.16 -12.39 -9.01
N PRO A 92 -15.91 -12.46 -9.49
CA PRO A 92 -15.15 -13.72 -9.45
C PRO A 92 -14.90 -14.24 -8.04
N LEU A 93 -14.68 -13.33 -7.09
CA LEU A 93 -14.42 -13.68 -5.69
C LEU A 93 -15.69 -14.18 -5.00
N GLU A 94 -16.84 -13.57 -5.29
CA GLU A 94 -18.14 -13.99 -4.79
C GLU A 94 -18.52 -15.39 -5.32
N ARG A 95 -18.29 -15.62 -6.61
CA ARG A 95 -18.49 -16.94 -7.21
C ARG A 95 -17.59 -18.00 -6.59
N ALA A 96 -16.42 -17.62 -6.11
CA ALA A 96 -15.52 -18.48 -5.36
C ALA A 96 -15.90 -18.61 -3.87
N GLY A 97 -17.07 -18.11 -3.45
CA GLY A 97 -17.59 -18.23 -2.09
C GLY A 97 -16.89 -17.31 -1.07
N ARG A 98 -16.23 -16.25 -1.51
CA ARG A 98 -15.57 -15.30 -0.61
C ARG A 98 -16.57 -14.30 -0.05
N ALA A 99 -16.49 -14.03 1.26
CA ALA A 99 -17.20 -12.92 1.88
C ALA A 99 -16.61 -11.58 1.40
N ILE A 100 -17.46 -10.64 0.98
CA ILE A 100 -17.05 -9.35 0.44
C ILE A 100 -17.58 -8.21 1.29
N GLY A 101 -16.68 -7.32 1.73
CA GLY A 101 -16.97 -6.04 2.37
C GLY A 101 -16.75 -4.90 1.38
N ARG A 102 -17.82 -4.36 0.77
CA ARG A 102 -17.72 -3.27 -0.21
C ARG A 102 -17.73 -1.91 0.48
N PHE A 103 -16.79 -1.07 0.12
CA PHE A 103 -16.80 0.34 0.47
C PHE A 103 -17.50 1.15 -0.63
N ARG A 104 -18.09 2.29 -0.26
CA ARG A 104 -18.83 3.17 -1.19
C ARG A 104 -17.95 4.27 -1.77
N GLU A 105 -16.79 4.52 -1.15
CA GLU A 105 -15.84 5.56 -1.51
C GLU A 105 -14.41 5.11 -1.15
N LEU A 106 -13.41 5.83 -1.64
CA LEU A 106 -12.02 5.65 -1.22
C LEU A 106 -11.92 5.88 0.29
N ASN A 107 -11.23 4.99 0.99
CA ASN A 107 -11.23 5.01 2.44
C ASN A 107 -9.85 4.80 3.05
N LEU A 108 -9.57 5.51 4.12
CA LEU A 108 -8.31 5.41 4.88
C LEU A 108 -8.05 3.98 5.42
N PHE A 109 -9.07 3.13 5.47
CA PHE A 109 -8.95 1.71 5.80
C PHE A 109 -7.90 1.02 4.91
N PHE A 110 -7.87 1.32 3.62
CA PHE A 110 -6.97 0.69 2.64
C PHE A 110 -5.53 1.22 2.69
N GLY A 111 -5.14 1.88 3.75
CA GLY A 111 -3.82 2.44 3.93
C GLY A 111 -3.66 3.81 3.25
N GLY A 112 -2.42 4.25 3.11
CA GLY A 112 -2.09 5.50 2.42
C GLY A 112 -0.67 5.44 1.90
N VAL A 113 -0.52 5.31 0.56
CA VAL A 113 0.77 5.19 -0.11
C VAL A 113 1.31 6.55 -0.49
N GLN A 114 2.59 6.75 -0.25
CA GLN A 114 3.36 7.84 -0.83
C GLN A 114 4.40 7.21 -1.75
N ALA A 115 4.45 7.63 -3.00
CA ALA A 115 5.29 7.02 -4.01
C ALA A 115 6.00 8.08 -4.86
N ALA A 116 7.23 7.77 -5.27
CA ALA A 116 7.96 8.49 -6.29
C ALA A 116 8.53 7.47 -7.29
N ALA A 117 8.34 7.71 -8.58
CA ALA A 117 8.81 6.82 -9.63
C ALA A 117 9.63 7.60 -10.68
N ARG A 118 10.52 6.87 -11.33
CA ARG A 118 11.33 7.35 -12.44
C ARG A 118 11.18 6.38 -13.61
N ASP A 119 10.71 6.88 -14.74
CA ASP A 119 10.57 6.05 -15.94
C ASP A 119 11.91 5.80 -16.66
N SER A 120 11.89 4.96 -17.71
CA SER A 120 13.05 4.63 -18.52
C SER A 120 13.67 5.83 -19.27
N ARG A 121 12.93 6.94 -19.38
CA ARG A 121 13.40 8.21 -19.98
C ARG A 121 13.94 9.18 -18.93
N GLY A 122 13.96 8.76 -17.65
CA GLY A 122 14.41 9.58 -16.54
C GLY A 122 13.38 10.57 -16.00
N ARG A 123 12.15 10.56 -16.49
CA ARG A 123 11.08 11.46 -16.02
C ARG A 123 10.59 11.00 -14.65
N LEU A 124 10.39 11.95 -13.76
CA LEU A 124 9.87 11.72 -12.43
C LEU A 124 8.34 11.80 -12.41
N SER A 125 7.72 10.98 -11.58
CA SER A 125 6.33 11.09 -11.20
C SER A 125 6.17 10.87 -9.71
N GLY A 126 5.14 11.44 -9.09
CA GLY A 126 4.85 11.30 -7.68
C GLY A 126 3.39 10.97 -7.43
N GLY A 127 3.11 10.25 -6.35
CA GLY A 127 1.77 9.95 -5.87
C GLY A 127 1.68 10.19 -4.37
N GLY A 128 0.76 11.06 -3.97
CA GLY A 128 0.39 11.27 -2.57
C GLY A 128 -1.06 10.82 -2.36
N ASP A 129 -1.25 9.85 -1.47
CA ASP A 129 -2.53 9.15 -1.33
C ASP A 129 -3.67 10.05 -0.82
N PRO A 130 -4.74 10.26 -1.60
CA PRO A 130 -5.87 11.08 -1.19
C PRO A 130 -6.61 10.49 0.02
N ARG A 131 -6.53 9.18 0.26
CA ARG A 131 -7.15 8.52 1.42
C ARG A 131 -6.59 9.04 2.76
N ARG A 132 -5.41 9.70 2.72
CA ARG A 132 -4.74 10.29 3.88
C ARG A 132 -4.27 11.72 3.65
N GLY A 133 -4.93 12.42 2.71
CA GLY A 133 -4.58 13.82 2.42
C GLY A 133 -3.18 14.00 1.87
N GLY A 134 -2.62 12.98 1.23
CA GLY A 134 -1.31 13.04 0.61
C GLY A 134 -1.31 13.91 -0.65
N ALA A 135 -0.15 14.51 -0.94
CA ALA A 135 0.11 15.26 -2.15
C ALA A 135 1.50 14.96 -2.68
N ALA A 136 1.70 15.12 -3.97
CA ALA A 136 3.01 15.03 -4.60
C ALA A 136 3.27 16.26 -5.47
N LEU A 137 4.52 16.72 -5.45
CA LEU A 137 5.00 17.79 -6.30
C LEU A 137 6.27 17.32 -7.00
N VAL A 138 6.28 17.42 -8.33
CA VAL A 138 7.49 17.21 -9.15
C VAL A 138 8.02 18.58 -9.54
N VAL A 139 9.29 18.84 -9.20
CA VAL A 139 9.97 20.08 -9.53
C VAL A 139 11.01 19.76 -10.59
N GLU A 140 10.96 20.49 -11.71
CA GLU A 140 12.01 20.45 -12.73
C GLU A 140 13.21 21.29 -12.26
N ALA A 141 14.41 20.74 -12.42
CA ALA A 141 15.66 21.38 -12.06
C ALA A 141 16.21 22.25 -13.20
#